data_cf815fcb75dfc0574daad81d9398c172
#
_entry.id   cf815fcb75dfc0574daad81d9398c172
#
_cell.length_a   1.000
_cell.length_b   1.000
_cell.length_c   1.000
_cell.angle_alpha   90.00
_cell.angle_beta   90.00
_cell.angle_gamma   90.00
#
_symmetry.space_group_name_H-M   'P 1'
#
loop_
_entity.id
_entity.type
_entity.pdbx_description
1 polymer ?
#
loop_
_entity_poly.entity_id
_entity_poly.type
_entity_poly.pdbx_seq_one_letter_code
_entity_poly.pdbx_strand_id
1 'polypeptide(L)'
;LIEKLEHQLDSFDPAQRKNALLTLCEKAEAGQINLPDAGTDVNIHCHTFFSYNTYGYSPSKFAWLARKAGLAVAGVVDFDVLDALDEFLDACKLLGIKGCAGLETRVFVPEFEDRVINSPGEPGISYHMGVGFPSANVPEQQKSFLAGLRETAQRRNRDLMERVNKHLHPVELDYERDVLTLTPSGNATERHMCSAYARKAAEIFDKADELADFWSEKLSMEITTSQLPESRDLLNAIRAKTMKRGGVGYIQPSKGSFPRMADTNSFILAAGGIPVHTWLDGTSDGEKAIEELLEVAMSTGATAINVI
;
A
#
# COMPACT_ATOMS: atom_id res chain seq x y z
N LEU A 1 13.90 27.07 -2.43
CA LEU A 1 12.85 27.21 -1.41
C LEU A 1 11.65 26.28 -1.72
N ILE A 2 11.13 26.30 -2.96
CA ILE A 2 10.00 25.47 -3.38
C ILE A 2 10.35 23.97 -3.23
N GLU A 3 11.45 23.50 -3.74
CA GLU A 3 11.92 22.11 -3.59
C GLU A 3 12.02 21.67 -2.12
N LYS A 4 12.50 22.56 -1.23
CA LYS A 4 12.55 22.29 0.19
C LYS A 4 11.15 22.08 0.79
N LEU A 5 10.18 22.92 0.40
CA LEU A 5 8.79 22.77 0.83
C LEU A 5 8.18 21.48 0.28
N GLU A 6 8.41 21.17 -1.00
CA GLU A 6 7.95 19.92 -1.60
C GLU A 6 8.56 18.68 -0.91
N HIS A 7 9.81 18.78 -0.43
CA HIS A 7 10.42 17.71 0.36
C HIS A 7 9.81 17.59 1.76
N GLN A 8 9.46 18.73 2.38
CA GLN A 8 8.80 18.74 3.69
C GLN A 8 7.38 18.12 3.65
N LEU A 9 6.75 18.01 2.47
CA LEU A 9 5.49 17.31 2.32
C LEU A 9 5.60 15.81 2.66
N ASP A 10 6.79 15.20 2.62
CA ASP A 10 6.99 13.79 2.93
C ASP A 10 7.47 13.54 4.37
N SER A 11 7.47 14.58 5.22
CA SER A 11 7.81 14.44 6.65
C SER A 11 6.83 13.52 7.37
N PHE A 12 7.29 12.74 8.35
CA PHE A 12 6.41 11.99 9.25
C PHE A 12 5.66 12.89 10.24
N ASP A 13 6.10 14.15 10.42
CA ASP A 13 5.37 15.15 11.22
C ASP A 13 4.21 15.77 10.41
N PRO A 14 2.94 15.51 10.78
CA PRO A 14 1.77 16.05 10.06
C PRO A 14 1.69 17.59 10.11
N ALA A 15 2.18 18.22 11.17
CA ALA A 15 2.20 19.68 11.27
C ALA A 15 3.18 20.28 10.24
N GLN A 16 4.34 19.66 10.05
CA GLN A 16 5.30 20.07 9.03
C GLN A 16 4.73 19.94 7.62
N ARG A 17 4.06 18.82 7.31
CA ARG A 17 3.41 18.61 6.01
C ARG A 17 2.36 19.66 5.73
N LYS A 18 1.47 19.90 6.72
CA LYS A 18 0.41 20.91 6.60
C LYS A 18 0.96 22.31 6.35
N ASN A 19 1.97 22.74 7.11
CA ASN A 19 2.58 24.07 6.94
C ASN A 19 3.27 24.20 5.57
N ALA A 20 3.95 23.16 5.13
CA ALA A 20 4.59 23.13 3.81
C ALA A 20 3.55 23.26 2.69
N LEU A 21 2.43 22.54 2.77
CA LEU A 21 1.36 22.60 1.78
C LEU A 21 0.71 23.99 1.73
N LEU A 22 0.38 24.59 2.87
CA LEU A 22 -0.17 25.94 2.96
C LEU A 22 0.75 26.95 2.28
N THR A 23 2.06 26.90 2.61
CA THR A 23 3.04 27.80 2.01
C THR A 23 3.18 27.61 0.49
N LEU A 24 3.07 26.37 -0.01
CA LEU A 24 3.08 26.09 -1.45
C LEU A 24 1.83 26.65 -2.14
N CYS A 25 0.66 26.57 -1.52
CA CYS A 25 -0.58 27.16 -2.02
C CYS A 25 -0.49 28.68 -2.09
N GLU A 26 -0.02 29.35 -1.03
CA GLU A 26 0.21 30.81 -1.02
C GLU A 26 1.16 31.25 -2.14
N LYS A 27 2.20 30.47 -2.40
CA LYS A 27 3.14 30.75 -3.51
C LYS A 27 2.51 30.57 -4.89
N ALA A 28 1.65 29.58 -5.04
CA ALA A 28 0.91 29.36 -6.27
C ALA A 28 -0.10 30.53 -6.52
N GLU A 29 -0.83 30.95 -5.50
CA GLU A 29 -1.74 32.08 -5.57
C GLU A 29 -1.00 33.40 -5.89
N ALA A 30 0.21 33.56 -5.37
CA ALA A 30 1.07 34.72 -5.67
C ALA A 30 1.75 34.65 -7.06
N GLY A 31 1.45 33.60 -7.88
CA GLY A 31 2.04 33.40 -9.21
C GLY A 31 3.50 32.97 -9.21
N GLN A 32 4.05 32.56 -8.06
CA GLN A 32 5.43 32.06 -7.96
C GLN A 32 5.57 30.59 -8.37
N ILE A 33 4.47 29.85 -8.42
CA ILE A 33 4.36 28.48 -8.90
C ILE A 33 3.23 28.46 -9.93
N ASN A 34 3.56 28.03 -11.14
CA ASN A 34 2.55 27.86 -12.18
C ASN A 34 1.91 26.47 -12.03
N LEU A 35 0.62 26.43 -11.73
CA LEU A 35 -0.16 25.19 -11.68
C LEU A 35 -1.06 25.14 -12.92
N PRO A 36 -1.12 24.01 -13.65
CA PRO A 36 -1.96 23.89 -14.83
C PRO A 36 -3.46 23.96 -14.44
N ASP A 37 -4.31 24.30 -15.39
CA ASP A 37 -5.74 24.10 -15.23
C ASP A 37 -6.06 22.61 -15.05
N ALA A 38 -7.18 22.31 -14.38
CA ALA A 38 -7.63 20.92 -14.24
C ALA A 38 -7.99 20.36 -15.61
N GLY A 39 -7.37 19.23 -15.95
CA GLY A 39 -7.67 18.46 -17.15
C GLY A 39 -8.89 17.56 -16.98
N THR A 40 -8.90 16.45 -17.71
CA THR A 40 -9.93 15.39 -17.64
C THR A 40 -9.42 14.10 -17.01
N ASP A 41 -8.12 14.00 -16.79
CA ASP A 41 -7.49 12.78 -16.31
C ASP A 41 -7.84 12.50 -14.84
N VAL A 42 -8.05 11.21 -14.56
CA VAL A 42 -8.47 10.70 -13.25
C VAL A 42 -7.50 9.60 -12.83
N ASN A 43 -7.04 9.66 -11.59
CA ASN A 43 -6.32 8.57 -10.94
C ASN A 43 -6.82 8.41 -9.52
N ILE A 44 -7.61 7.36 -9.25
CA ILE A 44 -8.22 7.09 -7.94
C ILE A 44 -7.63 5.88 -7.22
N HIS A 45 -6.53 5.31 -7.74
CA HIS A 45 -5.86 4.16 -7.14
C HIS A 45 -4.37 4.42 -6.94
N CYS A 46 -4.04 5.01 -5.80
CA CYS A 46 -2.67 5.22 -5.36
C CYS A 46 -2.51 4.90 -3.89
N HIS A 47 -1.29 4.52 -3.50
CA HIS A 47 -0.89 4.27 -2.12
C HIS A 47 -0.01 5.40 -1.61
N THR A 48 -0.14 5.71 -0.33
CA THR A 48 0.74 6.65 0.37
C THR A 48 1.75 5.92 1.25
N PHE A 49 2.58 6.66 1.96
CA PHE A 49 3.51 6.08 2.93
C PHE A 49 2.82 5.43 4.16
N PHE A 50 1.49 5.55 4.30
CA PHE A 50 0.75 4.86 5.36
C PHE A 50 0.57 3.35 5.09
N SER A 51 0.70 2.91 3.84
CA SER A 51 0.83 1.49 3.52
C SER A 51 2.15 1.16 2.84
N TYR A 52 2.51 1.76 1.77
CA TYR A 52 3.83 1.81 1.15
C TYR A 52 3.77 2.61 -0.14
N ASN A 53 4.63 3.58 -0.26
CA ASN A 53 4.91 4.26 -1.52
C ASN A 53 6.42 4.21 -1.80
N THR A 54 6.83 3.79 -2.99
CA THR A 54 8.25 3.64 -3.37
C THR A 54 9.03 4.96 -3.25
N TYR A 55 8.35 6.09 -3.39
CA TYR A 55 8.93 7.43 -3.29
C TYR A 55 8.77 8.05 -1.89
N GLY A 56 8.08 7.36 -0.97
CA GLY A 56 7.80 7.87 0.37
C GLY A 56 6.73 8.98 0.40
N TYR A 57 5.87 9.07 -0.61
CA TYR A 57 4.89 10.15 -0.71
C TYR A 57 3.81 10.08 0.37
N SER A 58 3.67 11.20 1.07
CA SER A 58 2.56 11.44 1.99
C SER A 58 1.23 11.71 1.24
N PRO A 59 0.08 11.70 1.95
CA PRO A 59 -1.19 12.15 1.38
C PRO A 59 -1.13 13.58 0.82
N SER A 60 -0.53 14.51 1.56
CA SER A 60 -0.34 15.90 1.13
C SER A 60 0.55 16.02 -0.10
N LYS A 61 1.64 15.25 -0.16
CA LYS A 61 2.54 15.20 -1.33
C LYS A 61 1.82 14.68 -2.55
N PHE A 62 1.06 13.58 -2.39
CA PHE A 62 0.32 13.00 -3.50
C PHE A 62 -0.73 13.98 -4.05
N ALA A 63 -1.51 14.66 -3.19
CA ALA A 63 -2.46 15.68 -3.60
C ALA A 63 -1.76 16.84 -4.34
N TRP A 64 -0.61 17.30 -3.84
CA TRP A 64 0.19 18.34 -4.49
C TRP A 64 0.66 17.92 -5.90
N LEU A 65 1.18 16.70 -6.04
CA LEU A 65 1.63 16.18 -7.33
C LEU A 65 0.46 15.99 -8.31
N ALA A 66 -0.70 15.51 -7.83
CA ALA A 66 -1.92 15.40 -8.62
C ALA A 66 -2.37 16.77 -9.15
N ARG A 67 -2.30 17.82 -8.32
CA ARG A 67 -2.59 19.19 -8.72
C ARG A 67 -1.58 19.71 -9.75
N LYS A 68 -0.29 19.44 -9.57
CA LYS A 68 0.76 19.78 -10.54
C LYS A 68 0.61 19.05 -11.87
N ALA A 69 0.10 17.84 -11.85
CA ALA A 69 -0.20 17.06 -13.06
C ALA A 69 -1.52 17.46 -13.74
N GLY A 70 -2.31 18.36 -13.13
CA GLY A 70 -3.59 18.78 -13.68
C GLY A 70 -4.68 17.72 -13.63
N LEU A 71 -4.61 16.75 -12.69
CA LEU A 71 -5.67 15.74 -12.56
C LEU A 71 -7.00 16.38 -12.18
N ALA A 72 -8.09 15.91 -12.80
CA ALA A 72 -9.45 16.30 -12.45
C ALA A 72 -9.91 15.66 -11.13
N VAL A 73 -9.49 14.40 -10.90
CA VAL A 73 -9.79 13.62 -9.69
C VAL A 73 -8.55 12.84 -9.29
N ALA A 74 -8.23 12.85 -8.01
CA ALA A 74 -7.16 12.04 -7.43
C ALA A 74 -7.70 11.18 -6.28
N GLY A 75 -7.10 10.01 -6.04
CA GLY A 75 -7.53 9.12 -4.97
C GLY A 75 -6.41 8.31 -4.36
N VAL A 76 -6.62 7.94 -3.09
CA VAL A 76 -5.71 7.09 -2.32
C VAL A 76 -6.46 5.93 -1.67
N VAL A 77 -5.84 4.75 -1.67
CA VAL A 77 -6.38 3.50 -1.11
C VAL A 77 -5.28 2.71 -0.44
N ASP A 78 -4.89 3.12 0.75
CA ASP A 78 -3.83 2.46 1.50
C ASP A 78 -4.26 1.07 2.01
N PHE A 79 -3.32 0.13 2.09
CA PHE A 79 -3.59 -1.23 2.55
C PHE A 79 -4.00 -1.26 4.01
N ASP A 80 -5.18 -1.84 4.29
CA ASP A 80 -5.68 -2.20 5.62
C ASP A 80 -5.91 -1.02 6.60
N VAL A 81 -5.82 0.25 6.12
CA VAL A 81 -5.92 1.45 6.96
C VAL A 81 -6.62 2.61 6.24
N LEU A 82 -7.14 3.56 7.04
CA LEU A 82 -7.70 4.84 6.58
C LEU A 82 -6.86 6.05 7.02
N ASP A 83 -5.62 5.84 7.44
CA ASP A 83 -4.75 6.86 8.04
C ASP A 83 -4.47 8.06 7.12
N ALA A 84 -4.47 7.85 5.80
CA ALA A 84 -4.26 8.89 4.80
C ALA A 84 -5.49 9.79 4.57
N LEU A 85 -6.69 9.31 4.92
CA LEU A 85 -7.96 9.79 4.38
C LEU A 85 -8.19 11.29 4.67
N ASP A 86 -8.24 11.67 5.94
CA ASP A 86 -8.61 13.04 6.33
C ASP A 86 -7.57 14.05 5.82
N GLU A 87 -6.27 13.73 5.93
CA GLU A 87 -5.19 14.58 5.41
C GLU A 87 -5.30 14.75 3.88
N PHE A 88 -5.54 13.65 3.16
CA PHE A 88 -5.65 13.68 1.70
C PHE A 88 -6.84 14.51 1.22
N LEU A 89 -8.02 14.32 1.83
CA LEU A 89 -9.23 15.07 1.47
C LEU A 89 -9.09 16.58 1.79
N ASP A 90 -8.48 16.91 2.94
CA ASP A 90 -8.18 18.30 3.28
C ASP A 90 -7.20 18.94 2.30
N ALA A 91 -6.14 18.20 1.91
CA ALA A 91 -5.18 18.66 0.91
C ALA A 91 -5.84 18.88 -0.46
N CYS A 92 -6.68 17.94 -0.90
CA CYS A 92 -7.43 18.07 -2.16
C CYS A 92 -8.35 19.29 -2.15
N LYS A 93 -9.07 19.52 -1.04
CA LYS A 93 -9.93 20.70 -0.87
C LYS A 93 -9.14 21.99 -0.94
N LEU A 94 -7.99 22.06 -0.28
CA LEU A 94 -7.10 23.23 -0.31
C LEU A 94 -6.57 23.52 -1.72
N LEU A 95 -6.26 22.47 -2.48
CA LEU A 95 -5.71 22.56 -3.84
C LEU A 95 -6.77 22.69 -4.94
N GLY A 96 -8.06 22.63 -4.60
CA GLY A 96 -9.18 22.75 -5.55
C GLY A 96 -9.31 21.57 -6.50
N ILE A 97 -8.88 20.35 -6.09
CA ILE A 97 -9.06 19.10 -6.84
C ILE A 97 -10.09 18.19 -6.14
N LYS A 98 -10.75 17.34 -6.91
CA LYS A 98 -11.68 16.35 -6.36
C LYS A 98 -10.87 15.20 -5.78
N GLY A 99 -11.07 14.89 -4.48
CA GLY A 99 -10.43 13.78 -3.79
C GLY A 99 -11.38 12.60 -3.60
N CYS A 100 -10.85 11.38 -3.76
CA CYS A 100 -11.51 10.14 -3.38
C CYS A 100 -10.55 9.34 -2.50
N ALA A 101 -10.95 9.00 -1.28
CA ALA A 101 -10.07 8.27 -0.37
C ALA A 101 -10.75 7.02 0.16
N GLY A 102 -9.95 6.00 0.44
CA GLY A 102 -10.43 4.72 0.89
C GLY A 102 -9.33 3.81 1.38
N LEU A 103 -9.61 2.53 1.41
CA LEU A 103 -8.66 1.47 1.70
C LEU A 103 -8.70 0.36 0.66
N GLU A 104 -7.59 -0.32 0.49
CA GLU A 104 -7.49 -1.61 -0.17
C GLU A 104 -7.19 -2.69 0.87
N THR A 105 -7.77 -3.87 0.71
CA THR A 105 -7.48 -5.01 1.58
C THR A 105 -7.59 -6.31 0.81
N ARG A 106 -7.18 -7.42 1.43
CA ARG A 106 -7.44 -8.76 0.88
C ARG A 106 -8.60 -9.40 1.62
N VAL A 107 -9.48 -10.02 0.87
CA VAL A 107 -10.67 -10.71 1.39
C VAL A 107 -10.67 -12.19 0.97
N PHE A 108 -11.32 -13.02 1.77
CA PHE A 108 -11.62 -14.39 1.43
C PHE A 108 -13.02 -14.48 0.81
N VAL A 109 -13.10 -15.17 -0.33
CA VAL A 109 -14.33 -15.43 -1.11
C VAL A 109 -14.59 -16.94 -1.09
N PRO A 110 -15.45 -17.45 -0.21
CA PRO A 110 -15.65 -18.91 -0.03
C PRO A 110 -16.07 -19.64 -1.29
N GLU A 111 -16.85 -19.01 -2.15
CA GLU A 111 -17.37 -19.56 -3.41
C GLU A 111 -16.25 -19.83 -4.44
N PHE A 112 -15.09 -19.21 -4.21
CA PHE A 112 -13.89 -19.33 -5.05
C PHE A 112 -12.72 -19.98 -4.31
N GLU A 113 -12.97 -20.75 -3.23
CA GLU A 113 -11.91 -21.30 -2.37
C GLU A 113 -10.87 -22.16 -3.11
N ASP A 114 -11.22 -22.73 -4.25
CA ASP A 114 -10.35 -23.56 -5.08
C ASP A 114 -9.82 -22.82 -6.32
N ARG A 115 -10.24 -21.59 -6.57
CA ARG A 115 -9.89 -20.79 -7.75
C ARG A 115 -9.12 -19.53 -7.38
N VAL A 116 -8.07 -19.25 -8.13
CA VAL A 116 -7.34 -17.97 -8.01
C VAL A 116 -8.19 -16.87 -8.64
N ILE A 117 -8.44 -15.79 -7.88
CA ILE A 117 -9.13 -14.60 -8.36
C ILE A 117 -8.09 -13.62 -8.88
N ASN A 118 -7.66 -12.66 -8.07
CA ASN A 118 -6.69 -11.63 -8.44
C ASN A 118 -5.49 -11.55 -7.46
N SER A 119 -5.42 -12.44 -6.47
CA SER A 119 -4.23 -12.61 -5.64
C SER A 119 -3.42 -13.80 -6.17
N PRO A 120 -2.27 -13.57 -6.86
CA PRO A 120 -1.60 -14.61 -7.63
C PRO A 120 -1.20 -15.84 -6.79
N GLY A 121 -1.72 -17.00 -7.16
CA GLY A 121 -1.42 -18.27 -6.51
C GLY A 121 -2.09 -18.49 -5.15
N GLU A 122 -3.03 -17.65 -4.77
CA GLU A 122 -3.79 -17.71 -3.51
C GLU A 122 -5.28 -17.93 -3.81
N PRO A 123 -5.75 -19.20 -3.96
CA PRO A 123 -7.15 -19.49 -4.24
C PRO A 123 -8.08 -18.92 -3.17
N GLY A 124 -9.23 -18.43 -3.59
CA GLY A 124 -10.23 -17.81 -2.72
C GLY A 124 -9.86 -16.44 -2.18
N ILE A 125 -8.66 -15.92 -2.45
CA ILE A 125 -8.24 -14.61 -1.98
C ILE A 125 -8.36 -13.57 -3.10
N SER A 126 -8.99 -12.44 -2.78
CA SER A 126 -9.19 -11.32 -3.70
C SER A 126 -8.72 -10.01 -3.07
N TYR A 127 -8.08 -9.16 -3.87
CA TYR A 127 -7.96 -7.74 -3.55
C TYR A 127 -9.33 -7.09 -3.67
N HIS A 128 -9.64 -6.24 -2.71
CA HIS A 128 -10.94 -5.60 -2.58
C HIS A 128 -10.77 -4.20 -1.99
N MET A 129 -11.66 -3.29 -2.35
CA MET A 129 -11.52 -1.89 -1.97
C MET A 129 -12.80 -1.36 -1.33
N GLY A 130 -12.63 -0.41 -0.43
CA GLY A 130 -13.66 0.54 -0.04
C GLY A 130 -13.20 1.94 -0.41
N VAL A 131 -14.01 2.69 -1.14
CA VAL A 131 -13.67 4.05 -1.58
C VAL A 131 -14.72 5.06 -1.17
N GLY A 132 -14.39 6.35 -1.20
CA GLY A 132 -15.35 7.41 -0.93
C GLY A 132 -15.78 7.50 0.53
N PHE A 133 -14.99 7.04 1.47
CA PHE A 133 -15.26 7.24 2.89
C PHE A 133 -15.28 8.73 3.23
N PRO A 134 -16.26 9.19 4.06
CA PRO A 134 -16.36 10.60 4.41
C PRO A 134 -15.35 11.06 5.46
N SER A 135 -14.81 10.13 6.28
CA SER A 135 -13.83 10.39 7.35
C SER A 135 -13.10 9.12 7.74
N ALA A 136 -11.86 9.26 8.23
CA ALA A 136 -11.12 8.19 8.87
C ALA A 136 -11.71 7.77 10.22
N ASN A 137 -12.52 8.64 10.84
CA ASN A 137 -13.22 8.33 12.09
C ASN A 137 -14.50 7.53 11.79
N VAL A 138 -14.33 6.21 11.61
CA VAL A 138 -15.44 5.29 11.39
C VAL A 138 -16.34 5.18 12.63
N PRO A 139 -17.65 4.78 12.47
CA PRO A 139 -18.53 4.53 13.60
C PRO A 139 -17.93 3.54 14.62
N GLU A 140 -18.26 3.70 15.91
CA GLU A 140 -17.66 2.93 17.01
C GLU A 140 -17.70 1.42 16.77
N GLN A 141 -18.86 0.91 16.26
CA GLN A 141 -19.04 -0.50 15.96
C GLN A 141 -18.11 -1.03 14.87
N GLN A 142 -17.53 -0.13 14.06
CA GLN A 142 -16.65 -0.49 12.95
C GLN A 142 -15.15 -0.39 13.30
N LYS A 143 -14.81 0.26 14.41
CA LYS A 143 -13.41 0.46 14.83
C LYS A 143 -12.66 -0.84 15.08
N SER A 144 -13.32 -1.83 15.68
CA SER A 144 -12.70 -3.14 15.91
C SER A 144 -12.40 -3.89 14.62
N PHE A 145 -13.26 -3.77 13.60
CA PHE A 145 -13.02 -4.39 12.30
C PHE A 145 -11.80 -3.74 11.62
N LEU A 146 -11.76 -2.41 11.54
CA LEU A 146 -10.64 -1.67 10.96
C LEU A 146 -9.31 -1.96 11.69
N ALA A 147 -9.31 -1.97 13.02
CA ALA A 147 -8.14 -2.34 13.81
C ALA A 147 -7.69 -3.78 13.52
N GLY A 148 -8.65 -4.72 13.39
CA GLY A 148 -8.39 -6.12 13.08
C GLY A 148 -7.73 -6.35 11.72
N LEU A 149 -8.00 -5.51 10.71
CA LEU A 149 -7.30 -5.56 9.41
C LEU A 149 -5.80 -5.30 9.62
N ARG A 150 -5.45 -4.19 10.28
CA ARG A 150 -4.07 -3.83 10.59
C ARG A 150 -3.37 -4.90 11.43
N GLU A 151 -3.99 -5.33 12.54
CA GLU A 151 -3.42 -6.36 13.41
C GLU A 151 -3.12 -7.66 12.67
N THR A 152 -4.05 -8.09 11.82
CA THR A 152 -3.87 -9.29 10.99
C THR A 152 -2.71 -9.14 10.02
N ALA A 153 -2.59 -8.01 9.35
CA ALA A 153 -1.48 -7.71 8.46
C ALA A 153 -0.14 -7.68 9.20
N GLN A 154 -0.08 -7.01 10.37
CA GLN A 154 1.15 -6.92 11.15
C GLN A 154 1.57 -8.28 11.74
N ARG A 155 0.64 -9.10 12.24
CA ARG A 155 0.94 -10.46 12.70
C ARG A 155 1.53 -11.32 11.57
N ARG A 156 0.92 -11.31 10.39
CA ARG A 156 1.42 -12.04 9.22
C ARG A 156 2.82 -11.58 8.82
N ASN A 157 3.10 -10.29 8.90
CA ASN A 157 4.42 -9.76 8.58
C ASN A 157 5.47 -10.23 9.60
N ARG A 158 5.16 -10.25 10.91
CA ARG A 158 6.07 -10.81 11.92
C ARG A 158 6.38 -12.28 11.68
N ASP A 159 5.35 -13.10 11.47
CA ASP A 159 5.51 -14.51 11.17
C ASP A 159 6.35 -14.75 9.90
N LEU A 160 6.16 -13.92 8.88
CA LEU A 160 6.95 -13.96 7.65
C LEU A 160 8.41 -13.57 7.91
N MET A 161 8.63 -12.48 8.64
CA MET A 161 9.97 -11.98 8.98
C MET A 161 10.79 -13.03 9.76
N GLU A 162 10.18 -13.72 10.73
CA GLU A 162 10.88 -14.79 11.48
C GLU A 162 11.41 -15.89 10.57
N ARG A 163 10.66 -16.27 9.53
CA ARG A 163 11.11 -17.29 8.57
C ARG A 163 12.20 -16.75 7.63
N VAL A 164 12.06 -15.48 7.20
CA VAL A 164 13.05 -14.83 6.34
C VAL A 164 14.34 -14.56 7.09
N ASN A 165 14.29 -14.16 8.38
CA ASN A 165 15.47 -14.00 9.24
C ASN A 165 16.33 -15.26 9.25
N LYS A 166 15.72 -16.45 9.44
CA LYS A 166 16.45 -17.73 9.44
C LYS A 166 17.19 -17.98 8.12
N HIS A 167 16.64 -17.57 7.01
CA HIS A 167 17.26 -17.75 5.70
C HIS A 167 18.37 -16.73 5.45
N LEU A 168 18.14 -15.48 5.83
CA LEU A 168 19.04 -14.35 5.57
C LEU A 168 20.14 -14.18 6.62
N HIS A 169 20.20 -15.08 7.63
CA HIS A 169 21.29 -15.00 8.62
C HIS A 169 22.67 -14.77 7.95
N PRO A 170 23.51 -13.81 8.43
CA PRO A 170 23.42 -13.05 9.70
C PRO A 170 22.56 -11.76 9.61
N VAL A 171 21.88 -11.49 8.50
CA VAL A 171 21.02 -10.31 8.34
C VAL A 171 19.65 -10.61 8.96
N GLU A 172 19.46 -10.18 10.20
CA GLU A 172 18.24 -10.39 10.97
C GLU A 172 17.61 -9.06 11.37
N LEU A 173 16.28 -8.96 11.21
CA LEU A 173 15.50 -7.79 11.60
C LEU A 173 14.81 -8.00 12.94
N ASP A 174 14.71 -6.92 13.71
CA ASP A 174 13.73 -6.71 14.77
C ASP A 174 12.57 -5.90 14.19
N TYR A 175 11.33 -6.39 14.36
CA TYR A 175 10.18 -5.80 13.69
C TYR A 175 9.91 -4.37 14.14
N GLU A 176 9.96 -4.11 15.43
CA GLU A 176 9.68 -2.81 16.03
C GLU A 176 10.77 -1.78 15.69
N ARG A 177 12.02 -2.19 15.79
CA ARG A 177 13.18 -1.31 15.61
C ARG A 177 13.50 -1.06 14.13
N ASP A 178 13.48 -2.12 13.30
CA ASP A 178 14.03 -2.06 11.95
C ASP A 178 12.93 -1.87 10.89
N VAL A 179 11.67 -2.26 11.18
CA VAL A 179 10.58 -2.23 10.20
C VAL A 179 9.56 -1.15 10.51
N LEU A 180 9.00 -1.09 11.73
CA LEU A 180 7.95 -0.12 12.06
C LEU A 180 8.44 1.33 12.03
N THR A 181 9.71 1.58 12.27
CA THR A 181 10.33 2.91 12.16
C THR A 181 10.34 3.48 10.73
N LEU A 182 10.11 2.63 9.72
CA LEU A 182 9.98 3.03 8.32
C LEU A 182 8.56 3.49 7.96
N THR A 183 7.63 3.47 8.92
CA THR A 183 6.23 3.84 8.72
C THR A 183 5.84 5.00 9.64
N PRO A 184 4.94 5.90 9.21
CA PRO A 184 4.51 7.01 10.07
C PRO A 184 3.55 6.59 11.20
N SER A 185 2.84 5.46 11.07
CA SER A 185 1.81 5.03 12.02
C SER A 185 1.81 3.52 12.32
N GLY A 186 2.90 2.82 12.02
CA GLY A 186 3.07 1.41 12.36
C GLY A 186 2.34 0.42 11.43
N ASN A 187 1.92 0.84 10.24
CA ASN A 187 1.34 -0.06 9.24
C ASN A 187 2.38 -0.51 8.21
N ALA A 188 3.25 -1.44 8.61
CA ALA A 188 4.27 -1.97 7.72
C ALA A 188 3.71 -3.00 6.72
N THR A 189 4.33 -3.10 5.56
CA THR A 189 4.05 -4.07 4.51
C THR A 189 5.31 -4.89 4.18
N GLU A 190 5.17 -5.94 3.37
CA GLU A 190 6.32 -6.69 2.84
C GLU A 190 7.39 -5.78 2.20
N ARG A 191 6.97 -4.66 1.60
CA ARG A 191 7.88 -3.70 0.96
C ARG A 191 8.79 -3.00 1.96
N HIS A 192 8.25 -2.63 3.13
CA HIS A 192 9.06 -2.06 4.22
C HIS A 192 10.08 -3.09 4.73
N MET A 193 9.68 -4.36 4.87
CA MET A 193 10.62 -5.42 5.24
C MET A 193 11.73 -5.60 4.22
N CYS A 194 11.43 -5.53 2.91
CA CYS A 194 12.49 -5.59 1.88
C CYS A 194 13.50 -4.45 2.04
N SER A 195 13.02 -3.22 2.25
CA SER A 195 13.87 -2.05 2.50
C SER A 195 14.69 -2.23 3.78
N ALA A 196 14.06 -2.69 4.87
CA ALA A 196 14.76 -2.95 6.13
C ALA A 196 15.87 -4.01 5.97
N TYR A 197 15.62 -5.11 5.25
CA TYR A 197 16.64 -6.12 4.97
C TYR A 197 17.79 -5.56 4.13
N ALA A 198 17.50 -4.78 3.10
CA ALA A 198 18.52 -4.18 2.25
C ALA A 198 19.43 -3.24 3.07
N ARG A 199 18.85 -2.38 3.92
CA ARG A 199 19.58 -1.47 4.81
C ARG A 199 20.39 -2.25 5.84
N LYS A 200 19.78 -3.24 6.48
CA LYS A 200 20.44 -4.07 7.50
C LYS A 200 21.63 -4.84 6.93
N ALA A 201 21.52 -5.35 5.71
CA ALA A 201 22.63 -6.00 5.03
C ALA A 201 23.78 -5.00 4.78
N ALA A 202 23.46 -3.78 4.33
CA ALA A 202 24.47 -2.74 4.09
C ALA A 202 25.14 -2.24 5.40
N GLU A 203 24.49 -2.40 6.57
CA GLU A 203 25.13 -2.14 7.88
C GLU A 203 26.13 -3.24 8.29
N ILE A 204 25.91 -4.48 7.83
CA ILE A 204 26.73 -5.64 8.21
C ILE A 204 27.90 -5.83 7.25
N PHE A 205 27.71 -5.55 5.96
CA PHE A 205 28.72 -5.75 4.93
C PHE A 205 29.25 -4.40 4.42
N ASP A 206 30.42 -4.01 4.88
CA ASP A 206 31.03 -2.70 4.54
C ASP A 206 31.48 -2.60 3.07
N LYS A 207 31.79 -3.76 2.43
CA LYS A 207 32.28 -3.77 1.05
C LYS A 207 31.17 -4.14 0.08
N ALA A 208 31.05 -3.38 -0.99
CA ALA A 208 30.01 -3.59 -1.99
C ALA A 208 30.06 -4.99 -2.64
N ASP A 209 31.27 -5.53 -2.88
CA ASP A 209 31.42 -6.88 -3.45
C ASP A 209 30.95 -7.96 -2.46
N GLU A 210 31.29 -7.87 -1.17
CA GLU A 210 30.83 -8.80 -0.13
C GLU A 210 29.28 -8.75 0.03
N LEU A 211 28.70 -7.56 -0.06
CA LEU A 211 27.25 -7.37 -0.03
C LEU A 211 26.56 -7.94 -1.27
N ALA A 212 27.19 -7.78 -2.46
CA ALA A 212 26.68 -8.36 -3.69
C ALA A 212 26.73 -9.89 -3.66
N ASP A 213 27.84 -10.47 -3.18
CA ASP A 213 28.01 -11.91 -3.01
C ASP A 213 26.98 -12.48 -2.02
N PHE A 214 26.76 -11.83 -0.87
CA PHE A 214 25.74 -12.21 0.08
C PHE A 214 24.34 -12.28 -0.58
N TRP A 215 23.92 -11.20 -1.27
CA TRP A 215 22.62 -11.19 -1.91
C TRP A 215 22.53 -12.22 -3.04
N SER A 216 23.60 -12.41 -3.82
CA SER A 216 23.63 -13.40 -4.90
C SER A 216 23.43 -14.81 -4.37
N GLU A 217 24.12 -15.15 -3.27
CA GLU A 217 23.97 -16.45 -2.60
C GLU A 217 22.54 -16.62 -2.05
N LYS A 218 22.06 -15.65 -1.24
CA LYS A 218 20.77 -15.76 -0.54
C LYS A 218 19.57 -15.76 -1.48
N LEU A 219 19.65 -15.05 -2.60
CA LEU A 219 18.56 -14.96 -3.57
C LEU A 219 18.69 -15.96 -4.73
N SER A 220 19.82 -16.71 -4.79
CA SER A 220 20.13 -17.67 -5.86
C SER A 220 20.00 -17.02 -7.25
N MET A 221 20.57 -15.80 -7.39
CA MET A 221 20.61 -15.04 -8.63
C MET A 221 21.75 -14.03 -8.59
N GLU A 222 22.27 -13.63 -9.74
CA GLU A 222 23.33 -12.62 -9.81
C GLU A 222 22.79 -11.26 -9.34
N ILE A 223 23.46 -10.67 -8.32
CA ILE A 223 23.26 -9.31 -7.85
C ILE A 223 24.58 -8.56 -8.03
N THR A 224 24.52 -7.43 -8.73
CA THR A 224 25.69 -6.60 -8.98
C THR A 224 25.77 -5.40 -8.03
N THR A 225 26.96 -4.84 -7.87
CA THR A 225 27.17 -3.66 -7.03
C THR A 225 26.35 -2.44 -7.45
N SER A 226 25.95 -2.34 -8.74
CA SER A 226 25.08 -1.27 -9.23
C SER A 226 23.63 -1.32 -8.69
N GLN A 227 23.21 -2.45 -8.15
CA GLN A 227 21.89 -2.63 -7.55
C GLN A 227 21.87 -2.29 -6.06
N LEU A 228 23.03 -2.07 -5.46
CA LEU A 228 23.21 -1.81 -4.03
C LEU A 228 23.12 -0.32 -3.69
N PRO A 229 22.81 0.03 -2.46
CA PRO A 229 22.34 -0.86 -1.39
C PRO A 229 20.83 -1.15 -1.44
N GLU A 230 20.02 -0.38 -2.14
CA GLU A 230 18.54 -0.40 -2.04
C GLU A 230 17.88 -0.06 -3.38
N SER A 231 18.35 -0.65 -4.50
CA SER A 231 17.68 -0.45 -5.78
C SER A 231 16.31 -1.13 -5.81
N ARG A 232 15.41 -0.64 -6.68
CA ARG A 232 14.10 -1.23 -6.90
C ARG A 232 14.20 -2.72 -7.32
N ASP A 233 15.20 -3.04 -8.14
CA ASP A 233 15.40 -4.41 -8.62
C ASP A 233 15.82 -5.35 -7.49
N LEU A 234 16.73 -4.91 -6.62
CA LEU A 234 17.11 -5.67 -5.42
C LEU A 234 15.91 -5.88 -4.49
N LEU A 235 15.13 -4.83 -4.20
CA LEU A 235 13.94 -4.95 -3.34
C LEU A 235 12.90 -5.90 -3.94
N ASN A 236 12.70 -5.87 -5.26
CA ASN A 236 11.83 -6.82 -5.95
C ASN A 236 12.37 -8.25 -5.88
N ALA A 237 13.67 -8.45 -6.04
CA ALA A 237 14.31 -9.76 -5.93
C ALA A 237 14.18 -10.32 -4.50
N ILE A 238 14.46 -9.53 -3.46
CA ILE A 238 14.26 -9.91 -2.05
C ILE A 238 12.81 -10.36 -1.86
N ARG A 239 11.83 -9.54 -2.29
CA ARG A 239 10.42 -9.86 -2.14
C ARG A 239 10.03 -11.16 -2.85
N ALA A 240 10.42 -11.30 -4.10
CA ALA A 240 10.06 -12.48 -4.91
C ALA A 240 10.67 -13.78 -4.35
N LYS A 241 11.93 -13.76 -3.96
CA LYS A 241 12.66 -14.95 -3.51
C LYS A 241 12.42 -15.33 -2.06
N THR A 242 11.99 -14.38 -1.22
CA THR A 242 11.83 -14.65 0.22
C THR A 242 10.38 -14.59 0.70
N MET A 243 9.50 -13.75 0.12
CA MET A 243 8.19 -13.42 0.70
C MET A 243 7.00 -13.86 -0.16
N LYS A 244 7.17 -14.02 -1.46
CA LYS A 244 6.08 -14.42 -2.39
C LYS A 244 6.06 -15.93 -2.58
N ARG A 245 5.01 -16.43 -3.25
CA ARG A 245 4.85 -17.87 -3.55
C ARG A 245 6.12 -18.44 -4.17
N GLY A 246 6.61 -19.53 -3.58
CA GLY A 246 7.91 -20.13 -3.91
C GLY A 246 9.10 -19.55 -3.16
N GLY A 247 8.93 -18.44 -2.44
CA GLY A 247 9.96 -17.87 -1.56
C GLY A 247 10.03 -18.61 -0.22
N VAL A 248 11.20 -18.54 0.42
CA VAL A 248 11.53 -19.32 1.63
C VAL A 248 10.65 -19.01 2.84
N GLY A 249 10.12 -17.80 2.93
CA GLY A 249 9.23 -17.38 4.02
C GLY A 249 7.75 -17.56 3.72
N TYR A 250 7.38 -17.90 2.48
CA TYR A 250 5.98 -17.97 2.08
C TYR A 250 5.24 -19.13 2.74
N ILE A 251 4.06 -18.82 3.25
CA ILE A 251 3.07 -19.83 3.66
C ILE A 251 1.76 -19.50 2.96
N GLN A 252 1.14 -20.52 2.32
CA GLN A 252 -0.17 -20.37 1.69
C GLN A 252 -1.18 -19.89 2.73
N PRO A 253 -1.92 -18.80 2.46
CA PRO A 253 -2.98 -18.34 3.35
C PRO A 253 -4.05 -19.42 3.56
N SER A 254 -4.55 -19.53 4.79
CA SER A 254 -5.71 -20.36 5.14
C SER A 254 -7.00 -19.57 5.01
N LYS A 255 -8.15 -20.26 5.06
CA LYS A 255 -9.50 -19.66 5.03
C LYS A 255 -9.72 -18.56 6.10
N GLY A 256 -9.00 -18.57 7.22
CA GLY A 256 -9.08 -17.58 8.27
C GLY A 256 -8.02 -16.46 8.22
N SER A 257 -7.19 -16.43 7.17
CA SER A 257 -6.08 -15.46 7.05
C SER A 257 -6.56 -14.05 6.69
N PHE A 258 -7.74 -13.93 6.12
CA PHE A 258 -8.35 -12.67 5.68
C PHE A 258 -9.83 -12.63 6.05
N PRO A 259 -10.42 -11.43 6.24
CA PRO A 259 -11.86 -11.28 6.45
C PRO A 259 -12.63 -11.78 5.23
N ARG A 260 -13.90 -12.16 5.42
CA ARG A 260 -14.77 -12.48 4.29
C ARG A 260 -15.13 -11.21 3.51
N MET A 261 -15.35 -11.33 2.21
CA MET A 261 -15.81 -10.23 1.36
C MET A 261 -17.09 -9.61 1.90
N ALA A 262 -18.06 -10.42 2.33
CA ALA A 262 -19.33 -9.95 2.89
C ALA A 262 -19.15 -9.10 4.15
N ASP A 263 -18.27 -9.51 5.08
CA ASP A 263 -17.99 -8.79 6.31
C ASP A 263 -17.28 -7.45 6.00
N THR A 264 -16.37 -7.47 5.04
CA THR A 264 -15.66 -6.26 4.57
C THR A 264 -16.62 -5.29 3.89
N ASN A 265 -17.52 -5.76 3.02
CA ASN A 265 -18.54 -4.92 2.40
C ASN A 265 -19.49 -4.30 3.43
N SER A 266 -19.91 -5.09 4.44
CA SER A 266 -20.72 -4.59 5.55
C SER A 266 -20.02 -3.50 6.34
N PHE A 267 -18.71 -3.67 6.61
CA PHE A 267 -17.88 -2.63 7.22
C PHE A 267 -17.83 -1.36 6.37
N ILE A 268 -17.50 -1.48 5.08
CA ILE A 268 -17.36 -0.34 4.17
C ILE A 268 -18.67 0.46 4.09
N LEU A 269 -19.80 -0.22 3.89
CA LEU A 269 -21.12 0.42 3.83
C LEU A 269 -21.49 1.12 5.16
N ALA A 270 -21.26 0.46 6.30
CA ALA A 270 -21.55 1.03 7.61
C ALA A 270 -20.65 2.23 7.94
N ALA A 271 -19.45 2.29 7.37
CA ALA A 271 -18.55 3.41 7.49
C ALA A 271 -18.79 4.53 6.45
N GLY A 272 -19.81 4.38 5.59
CA GLY A 272 -20.21 5.37 4.59
C GLY A 272 -19.42 5.32 3.29
N GLY A 273 -18.62 4.28 3.09
CA GLY A 273 -17.88 4.04 1.85
C GLY A 273 -18.66 3.23 0.80
N ILE A 274 -18.07 3.05 -0.34
CA ILE A 274 -18.59 2.28 -1.48
C ILE A 274 -17.71 1.03 -1.63
N PRO A 275 -18.26 -0.20 -1.46
CA PRO A 275 -17.51 -1.43 -1.72
C PRO A 275 -17.25 -1.62 -3.20
N VAL A 276 -15.99 -1.91 -3.54
CA VAL A 276 -15.50 -2.01 -4.91
C VAL A 276 -14.74 -3.31 -5.10
N HIS A 277 -15.18 -4.14 -6.03
CA HIS A 277 -14.42 -5.30 -6.44
C HIS A 277 -13.26 -4.88 -7.34
N THR A 278 -12.06 -5.37 -7.03
CA THR A 278 -10.88 -5.10 -7.86
C THR A 278 -10.77 -6.16 -8.96
N TRP A 279 -10.69 -5.72 -10.21
CA TRP A 279 -10.47 -6.55 -11.39
C TRP A 279 -9.05 -6.30 -11.91
N LEU A 280 -8.26 -7.36 -12.05
CA LEU A 280 -6.85 -7.22 -12.45
C LEU A 280 -6.68 -7.28 -13.97
N ASP A 281 -6.79 -8.48 -14.57
CA ASP A 281 -6.47 -8.68 -16.00
C ASP A 281 -7.33 -9.71 -16.72
N GLY A 282 -8.26 -10.36 -16.01
CA GLY A 282 -9.15 -11.38 -16.57
C GLY A 282 -8.46 -12.70 -16.92
N THR A 283 -7.22 -12.94 -16.48
CA THR A 283 -6.46 -14.12 -16.91
C THR A 283 -6.56 -15.30 -15.95
N SER A 284 -6.86 -15.07 -14.69
CA SER A 284 -7.03 -16.11 -13.67
C SER A 284 -8.32 -16.91 -13.87
N ASP A 285 -8.39 -18.12 -13.30
CA ASP A 285 -9.59 -18.96 -13.39
C ASP A 285 -10.81 -18.33 -12.69
N GLY A 286 -10.58 -17.55 -11.62
CA GLY A 286 -11.63 -16.83 -10.92
C GLY A 286 -12.15 -15.66 -11.74
N GLU A 287 -11.26 -14.84 -12.31
CA GLU A 287 -11.70 -13.71 -13.14
C GLU A 287 -12.30 -14.12 -14.49
N LYS A 288 -11.92 -15.27 -15.05
CA LYS A 288 -12.60 -15.85 -16.24
C LYS A 288 -14.04 -16.24 -15.96
N ALA A 289 -14.38 -16.61 -14.73
CA ALA A 289 -15.75 -16.88 -14.30
C ALA A 289 -16.48 -15.57 -13.91
N ILE A 290 -16.43 -14.57 -14.81
CA ILE A 290 -16.84 -13.19 -14.55
C ILE A 290 -18.26 -13.07 -14.01
N GLU A 291 -19.22 -13.78 -14.60
CA GLU A 291 -20.65 -13.70 -14.20
C GLU A 291 -20.82 -14.17 -12.76
N GLU A 292 -20.24 -15.33 -12.42
CA GLU A 292 -20.27 -15.89 -11.07
C GLU A 292 -19.55 -14.97 -10.05
N LEU A 293 -18.38 -14.45 -10.41
CA LEU A 293 -17.61 -13.57 -9.53
C LEU A 293 -18.35 -12.25 -9.25
N LEU A 294 -18.97 -11.66 -10.29
CA LEU A 294 -19.77 -10.45 -10.13
C LEU A 294 -21.05 -10.71 -9.33
N GLU A 295 -21.72 -11.84 -9.54
CA GLU A 295 -22.89 -12.22 -8.75
C GLU A 295 -22.53 -12.33 -7.26
N VAL A 296 -21.44 -13.01 -6.92
CA VAL A 296 -20.93 -13.10 -5.54
C VAL A 296 -20.58 -11.73 -4.99
N ALA A 297 -19.83 -10.90 -5.72
CA ALA A 297 -19.45 -9.56 -5.27
C ALA A 297 -20.68 -8.68 -5.03
N MET A 298 -21.67 -8.68 -5.95
CA MET A 298 -22.90 -7.89 -5.83
C MET A 298 -23.79 -8.39 -4.71
N SER A 299 -23.98 -9.71 -4.57
CA SER A 299 -24.82 -10.30 -3.51
C SER A 299 -24.28 -10.02 -2.11
N THR A 300 -22.97 -9.80 -1.99
CA THR A 300 -22.30 -9.42 -0.72
C THR A 300 -22.22 -7.90 -0.50
N GLY A 301 -22.68 -7.08 -1.46
CA GLY A 301 -22.81 -5.63 -1.30
C GLY A 301 -21.84 -4.77 -2.11
N ALA A 302 -20.98 -5.36 -2.97
CA ALA A 302 -20.16 -4.56 -3.88
C ALA A 302 -21.05 -3.87 -4.94
N THR A 303 -20.80 -2.59 -5.19
CA THR A 303 -21.60 -1.77 -6.10
C THR A 303 -20.80 -1.14 -7.22
N ALA A 304 -19.49 -1.36 -7.24
CA ALA A 304 -18.58 -0.86 -8.25
C ALA A 304 -17.44 -1.85 -8.52
N ILE A 305 -16.77 -1.65 -9.64
CA ILE A 305 -15.56 -2.39 -10.03
C ILE A 305 -14.44 -1.39 -10.28
N ASN A 306 -13.25 -1.68 -9.74
CA ASN A 306 -12.02 -1.02 -10.11
C ASN A 306 -11.28 -1.91 -11.11
N VAL A 307 -11.01 -1.38 -12.30
CA VAL A 307 -10.21 -2.05 -13.34
C VAL A 307 -8.82 -1.45 -13.30
N ILE A 308 -7.82 -2.29 -13.13
CA ILE A 308 -6.41 -1.91 -13.00
C ILE A 308 -5.70 -2.02 -14.36
#